data_604c31fddbd3c9f00c4e1bd9dbd0ca36
#
_entry.id   604c31fddbd3c9f00c4e1bd9dbd0ca36
#
_cell.length_a   1.000
_cell.length_b   1.000
_cell.length_c   1.000
_cell.angle_alpha   90.00
_cell.angle_beta   90.00
_cell.angle_gamma   90.00
#
_symmetry.space_group_name_H-M   'P 1'
#
loop_
_entity.id
_entity.type
_entity.pdbx_description
1 polymer ?
#
loop_
_entity_poly.entity_id
_entity_poly.type
_entity_poly.pdbx_seq_one_letter_code
_entity_poly.pdbx_strand_id
1 'polypeptide(L)'
;VPLLWVSASYDDTRRSWWGMFGWATLAFVLWNALTIWWIWYATPVGPPAATLASTTMNMIAFMLFHTVSKKAPKALAYVTLVTAWITTEYWYTVGDFSWPWLILGNGFSHEVWAVQWYEYTGVFGGTLWVLLSNILIFEALQARRSTRRWAAAACSVALPMIASLCIWQSWEQPDEWTARVSVIQPNVDCYDKFHGDTQRQ
;
A
#
# COMPACT_ATOMS: atom_id res chain seq x y z
N VAL A 1 -1.08 2.33 -12.14
CA VAL A 1 -1.03 2.85 -13.53
C VAL A 1 -2.43 2.95 -14.16
N PRO A 2 -3.29 1.89 -14.19
CA PRO A 2 -4.59 1.98 -14.88
C PRO A 2 -5.47 3.13 -14.41
N LEU A 3 -5.64 3.33 -13.10
CA LEU A 3 -6.45 4.43 -12.56
C LEU A 3 -5.90 5.82 -12.92
N LEU A 4 -4.56 5.99 -12.99
CA LEU A 4 -3.95 7.23 -13.46
C LEU A 4 -4.30 7.51 -14.92
N TRP A 5 -4.34 6.45 -15.74
CA TRP A 5 -4.74 6.55 -17.15
C TRP A 5 -6.20 6.94 -17.30
N VAL A 6 -7.08 6.27 -16.58
CA VAL A 6 -8.51 6.60 -16.57
C VAL A 6 -8.72 8.04 -16.06
N SER A 7 -8.04 8.43 -14.98
CA SER A 7 -8.08 9.80 -14.48
C SER A 7 -7.65 10.82 -15.53
N ALA A 8 -6.59 10.55 -16.28
CA ALA A 8 -6.08 11.45 -17.32
C ALA A 8 -7.04 11.60 -18.52
N SER A 9 -7.90 10.62 -18.78
CA SER A 9 -8.87 10.66 -19.89
C SER A 9 -10.14 11.43 -19.58
N TYR A 10 -10.40 11.76 -18.33
CA TYR A 10 -11.53 12.60 -17.92
C TYR A 10 -11.18 14.09 -17.93
N ASP A 11 -12.16 14.95 -18.16
CA ASP A 11 -12.10 16.40 -18.11
C ASP A 11 -12.54 16.97 -16.75
N ASP A 12 -12.48 18.29 -16.56
CA ASP A 12 -12.90 18.97 -15.32
C ASP A 12 -14.41 19.28 -15.34
N THR A 13 -15.23 18.22 -15.40
CA THR A 13 -16.69 18.34 -15.29
C THR A 13 -17.21 17.52 -14.12
N ARG A 14 -18.35 17.94 -13.55
CA ARG A 14 -19.01 17.18 -12.49
C ARG A 14 -19.36 15.76 -12.92
N ARG A 15 -19.73 15.56 -14.18
CA ARG A 15 -20.05 14.23 -14.73
C ARG A 15 -18.80 13.36 -14.79
N SER A 16 -17.69 13.90 -15.24
CA SER A 16 -16.39 13.23 -15.27
C SER A 16 -15.92 12.86 -13.88
N TRP A 17 -16.09 13.74 -12.90
CA TRP A 17 -15.76 13.47 -11.50
C TRP A 17 -16.51 12.25 -10.95
N TRP A 18 -17.82 12.17 -11.17
CA TRP A 18 -18.62 11.02 -10.76
C TRP A 18 -18.27 9.74 -11.54
N GLY A 19 -17.92 9.88 -12.82
CA GLY A 19 -17.41 8.76 -13.62
C GLY A 19 -16.11 8.19 -13.06
N MET A 20 -15.16 9.07 -12.69
CA MET A 20 -13.91 8.66 -12.06
C MET A 20 -14.15 8.04 -10.68
N PHE A 21 -15.06 8.62 -9.89
CA PHE A 21 -15.47 8.07 -8.61
C PHE A 21 -15.96 6.63 -8.75
N GLY A 22 -16.81 6.35 -9.75
CA GLY A 22 -17.30 5.00 -10.02
C GLY A 22 -16.17 4.00 -10.37
N TRP A 23 -15.23 4.40 -11.25
CA TRP A 23 -14.09 3.55 -11.61
C TRP A 23 -13.13 3.31 -10.45
N ALA A 24 -12.84 4.33 -9.66
CA ALA A 24 -11.99 4.20 -8.49
C ALA A 24 -12.65 3.31 -7.42
N THR A 25 -13.95 3.49 -7.17
CA THR A 25 -14.72 2.63 -6.26
C THR A 25 -14.66 1.17 -6.71
N LEU A 26 -14.94 0.90 -7.99
CA LEU A 26 -14.87 -0.46 -8.54
C LEU A 26 -13.48 -1.06 -8.34
N ALA A 27 -12.42 -0.32 -8.68
CA ALA A 27 -11.05 -0.81 -8.56
C ALA A 27 -10.66 -1.10 -7.11
N PHE A 28 -11.00 -0.23 -6.17
CA PHE A 28 -10.64 -0.42 -4.76
C PHE A 28 -11.51 -1.48 -4.08
N VAL A 29 -12.78 -1.59 -4.42
CA VAL A 29 -13.64 -2.69 -3.93
C VAL A 29 -13.12 -4.03 -4.43
N LEU A 30 -12.79 -4.15 -5.71
CA LEU A 30 -12.24 -5.38 -6.26
C LEU A 30 -10.88 -5.72 -5.62
N TRP A 31 -10.00 -4.74 -5.46
CA TRP A 31 -8.72 -4.95 -4.79
C TRP A 31 -8.91 -5.47 -3.36
N ASN A 32 -9.75 -4.80 -2.57
CA ASN A 32 -10.04 -5.24 -1.21
C ASN A 32 -10.68 -6.65 -1.20
N ALA A 33 -11.71 -6.88 -1.99
CA ALA A 33 -12.39 -8.17 -2.04
C ALA A 33 -11.45 -9.33 -2.39
N LEU A 34 -10.48 -9.10 -3.29
CA LEU A 34 -9.51 -10.12 -3.70
C LEU A 34 -8.38 -10.34 -2.67
N THR A 35 -8.06 -9.33 -1.86
CA THR A 35 -6.93 -9.40 -0.93
C THR A 35 -7.32 -9.76 0.48
N ILE A 36 -8.53 -9.40 0.95
CA ILE A 36 -8.94 -9.57 2.34
C ILE A 36 -10.09 -10.58 2.54
N TRP A 37 -10.46 -11.33 1.50
CA TRP A 37 -11.54 -12.32 1.56
C TRP A 37 -11.34 -13.37 2.68
N TRP A 38 -10.09 -13.69 3.02
CA TRP A 38 -9.73 -14.68 4.04
C TRP A 38 -10.23 -14.32 5.45
N ILE A 39 -10.54 -13.06 5.72
CA ILE A 39 -11.12 -12.61 6.99
C ILE A 39 -12.50 -13.23 7.24
N TRP A 40 -13.16 -13.69 6.18
CA TRP A 40 -14.42 -14.42 6.28
C TRP A 40 -14.36 -15.59 7.25
N TYR A 41 -13.21 -16.26 7.32
CA TYR A 41 -13.00 -17.39 8.23
C TYR A 41 -12.92 -16.97 9.71
N ALA A 42 -12.57 -15.74 9.99
CA ALA A 42 -12.56 -15.20 11.34
C ALA A 42 -13.93 -14.62 11.72
N THR A 43 -14.54 -13.86 10.83
CA THR A 43 -15.88 -13.27 11.03
C THR A 43 -16.53 -12.91 9.69
N PRO A 44 -17.79 -13.32 9.45
CA PRO A 44 -18.49 -13.01 8.19
C PRO A 44 -18.71 -11.51 7.95
N VAL A 45 -18.78 -10.70 9.01
CA VAL A 45 -18.95 -9.23 8.92
C VAL A 45 -17.63 -8.53 8.60
N GLY A 46 -16.50 -9.18 8.86
CA GLY A 46 -15.16 -8.60 8.70
C GLY A 46 -14.85 -8.11 7.28
N PRO A 47 -14.94 -8.96 6.24
CA PRO A 47 -14.59 -8.54 4.87
C PRO A 47 -15.44 -7.37 4.36
N PRO A 48 -16.77 -7.33 4.49
CA PRO A 48 -17.56 -6.17 4.09
C PRO A 48 -17.17 -4.88 4.82
N ALA A 49 -17.00 -4.94 6.14
CA ALA A 49 -16.63 -3.78 6.94
C ALA A 49 -15.23 -3.25 6.58
N ALA A 50 -14.24 -4.14 6.48
CA ALA A 50 -12.89 -3.79 6.10
C ALA A 50 -12.81 -3.26 4.66
N THR A 51 -13.54 -3.87 3.71
CA THR A 51 -13.65 -3.38 2.33
C THR A 51 -14.21 -1.97 2.29
N LEU A 52 -15.27 -1.70 3.03
CA LEU A 52 -15.89 -0.36 3.09
C LEU A 52 -14.91 0.68 3.64
N ALA A 53 -14.28 0.38 4.78
CA ALA A 53 -13.34 1.28 5.44
C ALA A 53 -12.12 1.57 4.54
N SER A 54 -11.44 0.52 4.05
CA SER A 54 -10.25 0.66 3.20
C SER A 54 -10.56 1.35 1.87
N THR A 55 -11.68 0.98 1.22
CA THR A 55 -12.10 1.65 -0.02
C THR A 55 -12.34 3.13 0.21
N THR A 56 -13.00 3.50 1.31
CA THR A 56 -13.28 4.90 1.62
C THR A 56 -11.99 5.72 1.75
N MET A 57 -11.00 5.20 2.47
CA MET A 57 -9.72 5.88 2.66
C MET A 57 -8.92 6.02 1.36
N ASN A 58 -8.83 4.94 0.58
CA ASN A 58 -8.16 4.98 -0.72
C ASN A 58 -8.87 5.93 -1.69
N MET A 59 -10.20 5.99 -1.63
CA MET A 59 -11.01 6.94 -2.40
C MET A 59 -10.71 8.39 -2.02
N ILE A 60 -10.59 8.71 -0.74
CA ILE A 60 -10.24 10.08 -0.28
C ILE A 60 -8.91 10.49 -0.91
N ALA A 61 -7.86 9.69 -0.79
CA ALA A 61 -6.55 10.00 -1.34
C ALA A 61 -6.57 10.14 -2.87
N PHE A 62 -7.23 9.19 -3.56
CA PHE A 62 -7.24 9.18 -5.02
C PHE A 62 -8.13 10.27 -5.63
N MET A 63 -9.30 10.55 -5.06
CA MET A 63 -10.20 11.59 -5.56
C MET A 63 -9.67 12.99 -5.26
N LEU A 64 -8.92 13.18 -4.18
CA LEU A 64 -8.17 14.40 -3.93
C LEU A 64 -7.14 14.64 -5.04
N PHE A 65 -6.33 13.63 -5.36
CA PHE A 65 -5.41 13.67 -6.50
C PHE A 65 -6.15 14.00 -7.80
N HIS A 66 -7.24 13.29 -8.12
CA HIS A 66 -8.00 13.50 -9.34
C HIS A 66 -8.48 14.96 -9.45
N THR A 67 -9.04 15.49 -8.37
CA THR A 67 -9.54 16.86 -8.33
C THR A 67 -8.43 17.89 -8.53
N VAL A 68 -7.28 17.70 -7.85
CA VAL A 68 -6.12 18.59 -7.99
C VAL A 68 -5.51 18.49 -9.39
N SER A 69 -5.47 17.29 -9.97
CA SER A 69 -4.90 17.05 -11.31
C SER A 69 -5.62 17.79 -12.44
N LYS A 70 -6.87 18.22 -12.22
CA LYS A 70 -7.65 19.02 -13.19
C LYS A 70 -7.43 20.51 -13.07
N LYS A 71 -6.95 20.99 -11.92
CA LYS A 71 -6.89 22.42 -11.58
C LYS A 71 -5.49 22.96 -11.34
N ALA A 72 -4.52 22.08 -11.18
CA ALA A 72 -3.17 22.41 -10.78
C ALA A 72 -2.11 21.76 -11.68
N PRO A 73 -0.86 22.24 -11.64
CA PRO A 73 0.27 21.61 -12.34
C PRO A 73 0.43 20.14 -11.94
N LYS A 74 0.81 19.31 -12.91
CA LYS A 74 1.00 17.87 -12.71
C LYS A 74 1.88 17.51 -11.50
N ALA A 75 2.95 18.28 -11.27
CA ALA A 75 3.83 18.05 -10.12
C ALA A 75 3.07 18.13 -8.79
N LEU A 76 2.21 19.16 -8.62
CA LEU A 76 1.41 19.33 -7.42
C LEU A 76 0.39 18.20 -7.27
N ALA A 77 -0.23 17.78 -8.37
CA ALA A 77 -1.15 16.64 -8.34
C ALA A 77 -0.45 15.34 -7.88
N TYR A 78 0.75 15.05 -8.37
CA TYR A 78 1.51 13.87 -7.95
C TYR A 78 1.97 13.95 -6.49
N VAL A 79 2.41 15.13 -6.04
CA VAL A 79 2.70 15.35 -4.62
C VAL A 79 1.45 15.10 -3.78
N THR A 80 0.29 15.61 -4.21
CA THR A 80 -0.99 15.36 -3.53
C THR A 80 -1.32 13.86 -3.46
N LEU A 81 -1.12 13.11 -4.57
CA LEU A 81 -1.36 11.66 -4.56
C LEU A 81 -0.49 10.96 -3.51
N VAL A 82 0.82 11.25 -3.53
CA VAL A 82 1.79 10.58 -2.64
C VAL A 82 1.51 10.95 -1.18
N THR A 83 1.36 12.23 -0.88
CA THR A 83 1.17 12.69 0.50
C THR A 83 -0.17 12.25 1.06
N ALA A 84 -1.27 12.39 0.31
CA ALA A 84 -2.58 11.94 0.76
C ALA A 84 -2.62 10.43 0.97
N TRP A 85 -2.00 9.65 0.08
CA TRP A 85 -1.96 8.20 0.21
C TRP A 85 -1.19 7.76 1.45
N ILE A 86 0.04 8.25 1.65
CA ILE A 86 0.84 7.93 2.83
C ILE A 86 0.15 8.41 4.11
N THR A 87 -0.52 9.56 4.09
CA THR A 87 -1.28 10.05 5.24
C THR A 87 -2.43 9.11 5.60
N THR A 88 -3.17 8.59 4.62
CA THR A 88 -4.25 7.63 4.88
C THR A 88 -3.71 6.30 5.41
N GLU A 89 -2.58 5.81 4.88
CA GLU A 89 -1.93 4.59 5.39
C GLU A 89 -1.39 4.80 6.81
N TYR A 90 -0.79 5.95 7.10
CA TYR A 90 -0.34 6.30 8.45
C TYR A 90 -1.50 6.32 9.45
N TRP A 91 -2.64 6.87 9.04
CA TRP A 91 -3.85 6.84 9.86
C TRP A 91 -4.29 5.43 10.25
N TYR A 92 -4.12 4.47 9.34
CA TYR A 92 -4.39 3.05 9.63
C TYR A 92 -3.47 2.44 10.68
N THR A 93 -2.31 3.01 10.92
CA THR A 93 -1.34 2.47 11.89
C THR A 93 -1.50 3.04 13.29
N VAL A 94 -1.99 4.29 13.41
CA VAL A 94 -2.07 5.01 14.68
C VAL A 94 -3.49 5.17 15.22
N GLY A 95 -4.51 4.88 14.42
CA GLY A 95 -5.90 4.99 14.83
C GLY A 95 -6.37 3.80 15.68
N ASP A 96 -7.49 3.98 16.41
CA ASP A 96 -8.12 2.93 17.20
C ASP A 96 -8.51 1.69 16.34
N PHE A 97 -8.78 1.91 15.07
CA PHE A 97 -8.94 0.87 14.04
C PHE A 97 -7.61 0.65 13.31
N SER A 98 -6.63 0.11 14.00
CA SER A 98 -5.36 -0.25 13.34
C SER A 98 -5.58 -1.36 12.31
N TRP A 99 -5.38 -1.02 11.02
CA TRP A 99 -5.58 -1.92 9.88
C TRP A 99 -4.42 -1.89 8.89
N PRO A 100 -3.22 -2.33 9.27
CA PRO A 100 -2.01 -2.18 8.47
C PRO A 100 -1.90 -3.16 7.28
N TRP A 101 -2.86 -4.07 7.09
CA TRP A 101 -2.77 -5.19 6.15
C TRP A 101 -2.64 -4.78 4.68
N LEU A 102 -3.19 -3.62 4.29
CA LEU A 102 -3.23 -3.16 2.91
C LEU A 102 -2.31 -1.97 2.63
N ILE A 103 -1.35 -1.70 3.50
CA ILE A 103 -0.28 -0.73 3.22
C ILE A 103 0.50 -1.22 2.00
N LEU A 104 0.67 -0.37 0.99
CA LEU A 104 1.31 -0.75 -0.28
C LEU A 104 2.73 -1.31 -0.07
N GLY A 105 3.47 -0.75 0.89
CA GLY A 105 4.80 -1.23 1.24
C GLY A 105 4.82 -2.67 1.77
N ASN A 106 3.74 -3.16 2.37
CA ASN A 106 3.64 -4.55 2.85
C ASN A 106 3.53 -5.57 1.70
N GLY A 107 3.26 -5.13 0.48
CA GLY A 107 3.20 -6.00 -0.69
C GLY A 107 4.49 -6.77 -0.98
N PHE A 108 5.61 -6.37 -0.38
CA PHE A 108 6.93 -7.01 -0.56
C PHE A 108 7.35 -7.90 0.60
N SER A 109 6.44 -8.30 1.47
CA SER A 109 6.74 -9.10 2.67
C SER A 109 7.40 -10.46 2.39
N HIS A 110 7.21 -11.02 1.19
CA HIS A 110 7.87 -12.24 0.75
C HIS A 110 9.21 -11.98 0.04
N GLU A 111 9.41 -10.82 -0.54
CA GLU A 111 10.63 -10.41 -1.26
C GLU A 111 11.55 -9.59 -0.36
N VAL A 112 11.88 -10.12 0.82
CA VAL A 112 12.71 -9.45 1.84
C VAL A 112 14.05 -8.98 1.25
N TRP A 113 14.62 -9.73 0.31
CA TRP A 113 15.85 -9.38 -0.40
C TRP A 113 15.74 -8.09 -1.24
N ALA A 114 14.54 -7.71 -1.65
CA ALA A 114 14.30 -6.54 -2.49
C ALA A 114 14.05 -5.26 -1.68
N VAL A 115 13.87 -5.35 -0.36
CA VAL A 115 13.41 -4.26 0.49
C VAL A 115 14.23 -4.07 1.77
N GLN A 116 15.50 -4.47 1.78
CA GLN A 116 16.39 -4.31 2.95
C GLN A 116 16.53 -2.85 3.41
N TRP A 117 16.39 -1.91 2.50
CA TRP A 117 16.39 -0.48 2.80
C TRP A 117 15.18 -0.01 3.64
N TYR A 118 14.18 -0.89 3.88
CA TYR A 118 13.11 -0.61 4.86
C TYR A 118 13.64 -0.42 6.28
N GLU A 119 14.83 -0.94 6.59
CA GLU A 119 15.51 -0.66 7.84
C GLU A 119 15.65 0.85 8.10
N TYR A 120 15.85 1.64 7.05
CA TYR A 120 16.04 3.10 7.13
C TYR A 120 14.74 3.90 6.92
N THR A 121 13.81 3.40 6.15
CA THR A 121 12.63 4.16 5.69
C THR A 121 11.30 3.64 6.23
N GLY A 122 11.33 2.45 6.81
CA GLY A 122 10.12 1.74 7.19
C GLY A 122 9.25 1.35 5.99
N VAL A 123 8.08 0.81 6.28
CA VAL A 123 7.11 0.35 5.27
C VAL A 123 6.57 1.49 4.41
N PHE A 124 6.49 2.72 4.94
CA PHE A 124 6.03 3.88 4.18
C PHE A 124 7.01 4.31 3.07
N GLY A 125 8.30 4.01 3.22
CA GLY A 125 9.26 4.10 2.13
C GLY A 125 8.89 3.19 0.97
N GLY A 126 8.40 1.97 1.26
CA GLY A 126 7.87 1.06 0.26
C GLY A 126 6.64 1.61 -0.45
N THR A 127 5.70 2.18 0.28
CA THR A 127 4.55 2.87 -0.30
C THR A 127 4.98 4.01 -1.23
N LEU A 128 5.92 4.84 -0.78
CA LEU A 128 6.50 5.91 -1.61
C LEU A 128 7.11 5.35 -2.90
N TRP A 129 7.91 4.30 -2.78
CA TRP A 129 8.53 3.61 -3.92
C TRP A 129 7.49 3.12 -4.93
N VAL A 130 6.44 2.43 -4.47
CA VAL A 130 5.34 1.95 -5.32
C VAL A 130 4.66 3.12 -6.04
N LEU A 131 4.30 4.18 -5.33
CA LEU A 131 3.61 5.33 -5.91
C LEU A 131 4.48 6.06 -6.93
N LEU A 132 5.75 6.34 -6.61
CA LEU A 132 6.68 6.99 -7.54
C LEU A 132 6.92 6.14 -8.78
N SER A 133 7.15 4.84 -8.63
CA SER A 133 7.33 3.93 -9.77
C SER A 133 6.08 3.91 -10.66
N ASN A 134 4.87 3.87 -10.08
CA ASN A 134 3.62 3.94 -10.83
C ASN A 134 3.47 5.26 -11.60
N ILE A 135 3.82 6.39 -10.99
CA ILE A 135 3.78 7.71 -11.63
C ILE A 135 4.77 7.75 -12.81
N LEU A 136 6.01 7.32 -12.59
CA LEU A 136 7.05 7.36 -13.64
C LEU A 136 6.74 6.40 -14.79
N ILE A 137 6.23 5.22 -14.52
CA ILE A 137 5.75 4.28 -15.54
C ILE A 137 4.59 4.91 -16.32
N PHE A 138 3.64 5.55 -15.66
CA PHE A 138 2.53 6.23 -16.30
C PHE A 138 3.02 7.36 -17.23
N GLU A 139 3.96 8.21 -16.77
CA GLU A 139 4.55 9.28 -17.58
C GLU A 139 5.36 8.73 -18.78
N ALA A 140 6.05 7.60 -18.61
CA ALA A 140 6.74 6.93 -19.70
C ALA A 140 5.78 6.37 -20.75
N LEU A 141 4.67 5.77 -20.32
CA LEU A 141 3.62 5.27 -21.21
C LEU A 141 2.94 6.38 -22.00
N GLN A 142 2.73 7.56 -21.41
CA GLN A 142 2.19 8.72 -22.12
C GLN A 142 3.17 9.25 -23.19
N ALA A 143 4.47 9.20 -22.91
CA ALA A 143 5.50 9.68 -23.84
C ALA A 143 6.32 8.50 -24.39
N ARG A 144 5.66 7.57 -25.06
CA ARG A 144 6.19 6.28 -25.52
C ARG A 144 7.56 6.32 -26.22
N ARG A 145 7.91 7.42 -26.89
CA ARG A 145 9.19 7.61 -27.60
C ARG A 145 10.29 8.24 -26.73
N SER A 146 10.02 8.61 -25.50
CA SER A 146 11.00 9.27 -24.63
C SER A 146 11.85 8.24 -23.87
N THR A 147 13.03 7.94 -24.38
CA THR A 147 14.02 7.08 -23.72
C THR A 147 14.33 7.55 -22.30
N ARG A 148 14.40 8.88 -22.08
CA ARG A 148 14.65 9.46 -20.76
C ARG A 148 13.57 9.08 -19.74
N ARG A 149 12.29 9.09 -20.13
CA ARG A 149 11.18 8.73 -19.22
C ARG A 149 11.17 7.23 -18.92
N TRP A 150 11.47 6.41 -19.93
CA TRP A 150 11.61 4.98 -19.71
C TRP A 150 12.82 4.63 -18.83
N ALA A 151 13.94 5.33 -19.01
CA ALA A 151 15.09 5.18 -18.13
C ALA A 151 14.76 5.59 -16.68
N ALA A 152 14.05 6.72 -16.48
CA ALA A 152 13.61 7.13 -15.15
C ALA A 152 12.67 6.10 -14.50
N ALA A 153 11.71 5.53 -15.24
CA ALA A 153 10.82 4.48 -14.76
C ALA A 153 11.60 3.20 -14.40
N ALA A 154 12.54 2.78 -15.26
CA ALA A 154 13.39 1.62 -14.99
C ALA A 154 14.28 1.84 -13.76
N CYS A 155 14.91 3.00 -13.66
CA CYS A 155 15.74 3.36 -12.51
C CYS A 155 14.95 3.42 -11.21
N SER A 156 13.71 3.92 -11.23
CA SER A 156 12.88 3.97 -10.02
C SER A 156 12.58 2.59 -9.43
N VAL A 157 12.53 1.58 -10.27
CA VAL A 157 12.35 0.18 -9.82
C VAL A 157 13.69 -0.46 -9.47
N ALA A 158 14.68 -0.34 -10.36
CA ALA A 158 15.93 -1.07 -10.25
C ALA A 158 16.87 -0.55 -9.14
N LEU A 159 16.98 0.78 -8.96
CA LEU A 159 17.92 1.33 -7.98
C LEU A 159 17.62 0.93 -6.53
N PRO A 160 16.37 0.99 -6.04
CA PRO A 160 16.07 0.52 -4.69
C PRO A 160 16.32 -0.99 -4.53
N MET A 161 16.06 -1.79 -5.56
CA MET A 161 16.34 -3.23 -5.52
C MET A 161 17.85 -3.51 -5.48
N ILE A 162 18.65 -2.77 -6.26
CA ILE A 162 20.13 -2.88 -6.24
C ILE A 162 20.65 -2.45 -4.87
N ALA A 163 20.17 -1.33 -4.32
CA ALA A 163 20.53 -0.87 -2.98
C ALA A 163 20.20 -1.95 -1.93
N SER A 164 19.03 -2.56 -2.04
CA SER A 164 18.62 -3.66 -1.17
C SER A 164 19.59 -4.84 -1.24
N LEU A 165 19.98 -5.27 -2.44
CA LEU A 165 20.92 -6.36 -2.62
C LEU A 165 22.31 -6.03 -2.02
N CYS A 166 22.78 -4.78 -2.16
CA CYS A 166 24.00 -4.34 -1.53
C CYS A 166 23.90 -4.41 0.01
N ILE A 167 22.80 -3.95 0.60
CA ILE A 167 22.55 -4.04 2.05
C ILE A 167 22.52 -5.51 2.48
N TRP A 168 21.79 -6.35 1.74
CA TRP A 168 21.70 -7.79 2.02
C TRP A 168 23.07 -8.46 2.05
N GLN A 169 23.94 -8.14 1.06
CA GLN A 169 25.27 -8.73 0.97
C GLN A 169 26.26 -8.19 2.01
N SER A 170 26.06 -6.96 2.48
CA SER A 170 26.90 -6.35 3.52
C SER A 170 26.48 -6.73 4.94
N TRP A 171 25.36 -7.43 5.10
CA TRP A 171 24.89 -7.83 6.42
C TRP A 171 25.73 -9.00 6.97
N GLU A 172 26.38 -8.77 8.09
CA GLU A 172 27.10 -9.77 8.84
C GLU A 172 26.25 -10.20 10.04
N GLN A 173 26.12 -11.51 10.25
CA GLN A 173 25.42 -12.01 11.41
C GLN A 173 26.25 -11.68 12.66
N PRO A 174 25.70 -10.91 13.61
CA PRO A 174 26.44 -10.63 14.84
C PRO A 174 26.88 -11.92 15.53
N ASP A 175 28.13 -11.96 16.01
CA ASP A 175 28.69 -13.11 16.76
C ASP A 175 28.06 -13.21 18.15
N GLU A 176 26.72 -13.52 18.22
CA GLU A 176 26.11 -13.28 19.44
C GLU A 176 25.18 -14.20 20.04
N TRP A 177 25.11 -14.13 21.26
CA TRP A 177 24.08 -14.48 22.26
C TRP A 177 23.00 -15.41 21.75
N THR A 178 23.26 -16.73 21.80
CA THR A 178 22.21 -17.72 21.59
C THR A 178 21.39 -17.85 22.88
N ALA A 179 20.13 -17.46 22.85
CA ALA A 179 19.17 -17.75 23.90
C ALA A 179 18.37 -19.01 23.54
N ARG A 180 18.22 -19.94 24.49
CA ARG A 180 17.26 -21.03 24.33
C ARG A 180 15.88 -20.49 24.64
N VAL A 181 15.01 -20.46 23.63
CA VAL A 181 13.64 -20.02 23.76
C VAL A 181 12.72 -21.24 23.59
N SER A 182 11.80 -21.43 24.55
CA SER A 182 10.71 -22.40 24.42
C SER A 182 9.45 -21.66 24.05
N VAL A 183 8.85 -22.00 22.91
CA VAL A 183 7.56 -21.43 22.46
C VAL A 183 6.46 -22.43 22.82
N ILE A 184 5.54 -22.00 23.67
CA ILE A 184 4.36 -22.79 24.05
C ILE A 184 3.18 -22.22 23.27
N GLN A 185 2.59 -23.03 22.41
CA GLN A 185 1.35 -22.67 21.70
C GLN A 185 0.20 -23.49 22.32
N PRO A 186 -0.61 -22.88 23.18
CA PRO A 186 -1.67 -23.63 23.90
C PRO A 186 -2.86 -24.02 23.03
N ASN A 187 -2.91 -23.52 21.78
CA ASN A 187 -3.98 -23.77 20.80
C ASN A 187 -5.39 -23.49 21.35
N VAL A 188 -5.51 -22.46 22.18
CA VAL A 188 -6.81 -22.03 22.73
C VAL A 188 -7.62 -21.36 21.60
N ASP A 189 -8.89 -21.77 21.48
CA ASP A 189 -9.81 -21.14 20.53
C ASP A 189 -9.94 -19.66 20.84
N CYS A 190 -9.84 -18.80 19.79
CA CYS A 190 -9.86 -17.36 19.96
C CYS A 190 -11.21 -16.82 20.48
N TYR A 191 -12.31 -17.57 20.29
CA TYR A 191 -13.63 -17.22 20.80
C TYR A 191 -13.82 -17.66 22.25
N ASP A 192 -13.23 -18.79 22.65
CA ASP A 192 -13.31 -19.30 24.02
C ASP A 192 -12.39 -18.53 24.97
N LYS A 193 -11.35 -17.89 24.46
CA LYS A 193 -10.39 -17.12 25.25
C LYS A 193 -11.00 -16.03 26.12
N PHE A 194 -12.11 -15.46 25.70
CA PHE A 194 -12.80 -14.35 26.39
C PHE A 194 -14.05 -14.77 27.17
N HIS A 195 -14.45 -16.04 27.08
CA HIS A 195 -15.66 -16.57 27.73
C HIS A 195 -15.37 -17.44 28.94
N GLY A 196 -14.12 -17.74 29.23
CA GLY A 196 -13.69 -18.55 30.35
C GLY A 196 -13.28 -17.72 31.58
N ASP A 197 -13.57 -18.26 32.78
CA ASP A 197 -13.05 -17.73 34.03
C ASP A 197 -11.51 -17.80 33.98
N THR A 198 -10.82 -16.66 34.11
CA THR A 198 -9.36 -16.51 33.96
C THR A 198 -8.57 -17.42 34.89
N GLN A 199 -9.21 -18.00 35.90
CA GLN A 199 -8.61 -18.96 36.85
C GLN A 199 -8.64 -20.40 36.37
N ARG A 200 -9.34 -20.72 35.26
CA ARG A 200 -9.44 -22.09 34.71
C ARG A 200 -8.60 -22.30 33.43
N GLN A 201 -7.91 -21.30 32.98
CA GLN A 201 -6.94 -21.36 31.90
C GLN A 201 -5.54 -21.43 32.48
#